data_8421d4001a61eccfcf75462bf0725f7e
#
_entry.id   8421d4001a61eccfcf75462bf0725f7e
#
_cell.length_a   1.000
_cell.length_b   1.000
_cell.length_c   1.000
_cell.angle_alpha   90.00
_cell.angle_beta   90.00
_cell.angle_gamma   90.00
#
_symmetry.space_group_name_H-M   'P 1'
#
loop_
_entity.id
_entity.type
_entity.pdbx_description
1 polymer ?
#
loop_
_entity_poly.entity_id
_entity_poly.type
_entity_poly.pdbx_seq_one_letter_code
_entity_poly.pdbx_strand_id
1 'polypeptide(L)'
;MFVVLCRKALAVVSRTYALLNLHRHENEGFDFCSTTHCQRFWLGAPGESVRRAVRQTAGEVLRDGQGAVAEVYFHAACGGQTANLETLWRARAPAHLRGVRDDYCVGRPNHDWTCEIAEADLARALRGDAQTDVGAHLDSITVLQRDAGGRAQTVALGGERRRLLSGWDFKMLVGRKLGWQLLKSSWFEVQRRGARFVFTGHGFGHGLGLCQEGAHVMAERGMSCRRILAFYFPGVESKLACEQCSTGSVRERLLAVSHLAGQPVAHVPGTASERRATLASEHFRASYPANGDARGVEQALRLLETARADLLRRIESAGLRWVEHTPVEIFIHTTAAEFIAATGKAGWVAAVTRGRRIETQPLSSLQKRGVLLTTLRHELAHVAIEALSQGRAPRWLAEGLAAHFAWEGSALTRVKVDAGLALEELERRLNQPASAATTRALYARAFREVQRLLQTEGESGVWKRAAKS
;
A
#
# COMPACT_ATOMS: atom_id res chain seq x y z
N MET A 1 5.16 -9.90 29.28
CA MET A 1 4.21 -8.96 29.89
C MET A 1 4.29 -7.57 29.24
N PHE A 2 5.45 -6.95 29.10
CA PHE A 2 5.66 -5.58 28.61
C PHE A 2 5.18 -5.32 27.16
N VAL A 3 5.45 -6.23 26.22
CA VAL A 3 4.99 -6.13 24.81
C VAL A 3 3.46 -6.04 24.70
N VAL A 4 2.70 -6.56 25.65
CA VAL A 4 1.23 -6.50 25.64
C VAL A 4 0.72 -5.12 26.00
N LEU A 5 1.38 -4.36 26.88
CA LEU A 5 0.94 -3.02 27.30
C LEU A 5 1.02 -2.00 26.16
N CYS A 6 2.13 -1.97 25.42
CA CYS A 6 2.27 -1.16 24.24
C CYS A 6 1.22 -1.53 23.16
N ARG A 7 1.00 -2.84 22.94
CA ARG A 7 0.00 -3.32 21.98
C ARG A 7 -1.44 -2.98 22.38
N LYS A 8 -1.75 -2.93 23.69
CA LYS A 8 -3.04 -2.41 24.17
C LYS A 8 -3.24 -0.95 23.79
N ALA A 9 -2.24 -0.10 24.05
CA ALA A 9 -2.33 1.32 23.69
C ALA A 9 -2.53 1.50 22.18
N LEU A 10 -1.76 0.77 21.36
CA LEU A 10 -1.91 0.80 19.91
C LEU A 10 -3.28 0.26 19.44
N ALA A 11 -3.83 -0.79 20.08
CA ALA A 11 -5.15 -1.31 19.75
C ALA A 11 -6.27 -0.29 20.03
N VAL A 12 -6.19 0.45 21.15
CA VAL A 12 -7.13 1.52 21.47
C VAL A 12 -7.03 2.67 20.47
N VAL A 13 -5.80 3.13 20.17
CA VAL A 13 -5.58 4.22 19.19
C VAL A 13 -6.06 3.81 17.80
N SER A 14 -5.72 2.59 17.33
CA SER A 14 -6.14 2.09 16.02
C SER A 14 -7.66 1.98 15.89
N ARG A 15 -8.34 1.54 16.95
CA ARG A 15 -9.80 1.45 16.99
C ARG A 15 -10.44 2.84 17.00
N THR A 16 -9.90 3.78 17.77
CA THR A 16 -10.36 5.17 17.82
C THR A 16 -10.22 5.84 16.46
N TYR A 17 -9.05 5.67 15.81
CA TYR A 17 -8.82 6.16 14.46
C TYR A 17 -9.82 5.56 13.46
N ALA A 18 -10.05 4.25 13.53
CA ALA A 18 -10.99 3.59 12.64
C ALA A 18 -12.42 4.13 12.83
N LEU A 19 -12.88 4.27 14.08
CA LEU A 19 -14.22 4.77 14.36
C LEU A 19 -14.42 6.21 13.86
N LEU A 20 -13.41 7.08 14.02
CA LEU A 20 -13.47 8.47 13.58
C LEU A 20 -13.43 8.62 12.04
N ASN A 21 -12.77 7.70 11.36
CA ASN A 21 -12.53 7.76 9.92
C ASN A 21 -13.35 6.73 9.12
N LEU A 22 -14.42 6.17 9.69
CA LEU A 22 -15.38 5.39 8.92
C LEU A 22 -15.84 6.19 7.70
N HIS A 23 -16.09 5.49 6.60
CA HIS A 23 -16.53 6.10 5.34
C HIS A 23 -15.51 7.01 4.64
N ARG A 24 -14.21 7.00 5.08
CA ARG A 24 -13.16 7.84 4.47
C ARG A 24 -13.00 7.61 2.97
N HIS A 25 -13.33 6.42 2.50
CA HIS A 25 -13.30 6.01 1.10
C HIS A 25 -14.69 5.57 0.61
N GLU A 26 -15.77 6.13 1.18
CA GLU A 26 -17.15 5.77 0.83
C GLU A 26 -17.42 5.88 -0.67
N ASN A 27 -16.92 6.96 -1.30
CA ASN A 27 -17.00 7.12 -2.76
C ASN A 27 -16.21 6.06 -3.56
N GLU A 28 -15.36 5.28 -2.88
CA GLU A 28 -14.57 4.18 -3.45
C GLU A 28 -15.15 2.81 -3.04
N GLY A 29 -16.24 2.79 -2.26
CA GLY A 29 -16.95 1.59 -1.83
C GLY A 29 -16.30 0.83 -0.67
N PHE A 30 -15.43 1.47 0.11
CA PHE A 30 -14.82 0.89 1.32
C PHE A 30 -14.49 1.97 2.35
N ASP A 31 -14.30 1.59 3.61
CA ASP A 31 -13.99 2.56 4.68
C ASP A 31 -12.51 2.95 4.69
N PHE A 32 -11.59 2.00 4.48
CA PHE A 32 -10.14 2.20 4.60
C PHE A 32 -9.37 1.55 3.47
N CYS A 33 -8.37 2.26 2.93
CA CYS A 33 -7.37 1.62 2.08
C CYS A 33 -6.34 0.86 2.94
N SER A 34 -5.66 -0.11 2.34
CA SER A 34 -4.64 -0.93 3.01
C SER A 34 -3.26 -0.27 3.13
N THR A 35 -3.15 1.01 2.72
CA THR A 35 -1.88 1.76 2.71
C THR A 35 -1.73 2.63 3.94
N THR A 36 -0.57 3.30 4.07
CA THR A 36 -0.32 4.29 5.13
C THR A 36 -1.16 5.57 5.00
N HIS A 37 -1.98 5.71 3.97
CA HIS A 37 -2.96 6.79 3.86
C HIS A 37 -4.05 6.68 4.93
N CYS A 38 -4.52 5.44 5.20
CA CYS A 38 -5.40 5.14 6.34
C CYS A 38 -4.61 4.47 7.47
N GLN A 39 -4.65 3.17 7.54
CA GLN A 39 -3.81 2.35 8.42
C GLN A 39 -3.27 1.17 7.61
N ARG A 40 -1.98 0.92 7.72
CA ARG A 40 -1.38 -0.23 7.03
C ARG A 40 -2.03 -1.51 7.54
N PHE A 41 -2.76 -2.18 6.67
CA PHE A 41 -3.45 -3.42 6.97
C PHE A 41 -2.57 -4.62 6.65
N TRP A 42 -2.56 -5.62 7.55
CA TRP A 42 -1.86 -6.88 7.36
C TRP A 42 -2.82 -8.05 7.49
N LEU A 43 -2.89 -8.89 6.45
CA LEU A 43 -3.83 -10.00 6.35
C LEU A 43 -3.39 -11.28 7.07
N GLY A 44 -2.17 -11.33 7.62
CA GLY A 44 -1.68 -12.48 8.37
C GLY A 44 -2.40 -12.67 9.70
N ALA A 45 -2.46 -13.92 10.18
CA ALA A 45 -3.00 -14.20 11.50
C ALA A 45 -2.21 -13.43 12.57
N PRO A 46 -2.87 -12.61 13.41
CA PRO A 46 -2.18 -11.86 14.44
C PRO A 46 -1.62 -12.82 15.51
N GLY A 47 -0.39 -12.55 15.95
CA GLY A 47 0.21 -13.32 17.06
C GLY A 47 -0.62 -13.22 18.35
N GLU A 48 -0.48 -14.19 19.26
CA GLU A 48 -1.32 -14.30 20.47
C GLU A 48 -1.28 -13.04 21.35
N SER A 49 -0.14 -12.37 21.44
CA SER A 49 0.00 -11.13 22.21
C SER A 49 -0.81 -9.95 21.62
N VAL A 50 -0.99 -9.90 20.28
CA VAL A 50 -1.87 -8.93 19.63
C VAL A 50 -3.32 -9.28 19.91
N ARG A 51 -3.72 -10.55 19.70
CA ARG A 51 -5.07 -11.03 20.01
C ARG A 51 -5.45 -10.73 21.47
N ARG A 52 -4.54 -11.00 22.40
CA ARG A 52 -4.75 -10.71 23.83
C ARG A 52 -4.92 -9.21 24.09
N ALA A 53 -4.09 -8.35 23.48
CA ALA A 53 -4.20 -6.91 23.62
C ALA A 53 -5.56 -6.39 23.12
N VAL A 54 -6.00 -6.84 21.94
CA VAL A 54 -7.29 -6.48 21.35
C VAL A 54 -8.46 -6.95 22.24
N ARG A 55 -8.45 -8.22 22.71
CA ARG A 55 -9.49 -8.73 23.62
C ARG A 55 -9.56 -7.96 24.94
N GLN A 56 -8.41 -7.65 25.54
CA GLN A 56 -8.32 -6.96 26.83
C GLN A 56 -8.68 -5.46 26.75
N THR A 57 -8.75 -4.89 25.57
CA THR A 57 -9.18 -3.51 25.32
C THR A 57 -10.45 -3.46 24.45
N ALA A 58 -11.23 -4.55 24.42
CA ALA A 58 -12.42 -4.64 23.58
C ALA A 58 -13.38 -3.48 23.88
N GLY A 59 -13.81 -2.78 22.84
CA GLY A 59 -14.71 -1.62 22.96
C GLY A 59 -14.07 -0.33 23.45
N GLU A 60 -12.82 -0.33 23.95
CA GLU A 60 -12.18 0.91 24.41
C GLU A 60 -11.75 1.80 23.23
N VAL A 61 -12.09 3.09 23.33
CA VAL A 61 -11.70 4.17 22.42
C VAL A 61 -11.29 5.40 23.21
N LEU A 62 -10.58 6.31 22.57
CA LEU A 62 -10.20 7.58 23.16
C LEU A 62 -11.31 8.63 22.95
N ARG A 63 -11.66 9.35 24.02
CA ARG A 63 -12.62 10.45 23.99
C ARG A 63 -12.00 11.70 24.57
N ASP A 64 -12.33 12.85 24.00
CA ASP A 64 -11.91 14.15 24.51
C ASP A 64 -12.69 14.56 25.77
N GLY A 65 -12.38 15.74 26.33
CA GLY A 65 -13.03 16.26 27.51
C GLY A 65 -14.52 16.56 27.35
N GLN A 66 -15.04 16.58 26.13
CA GLN A 66 -16.46 16.76 25.80
C GLN A 66 -17.17 15.41 25.55
N GLY A 67 -16.44 14.29 25.64
CA GLY A 67 -16.98 12.95 25.42
C GLY A 67 -17.04 12.52 23.95
N ALA A 68 -16.60 13.38 23.00
CA ALA A 68 -16.53 13.02 21.59
C ALA A 68 -15.34 12.09 21.32
N VAL A 69 -15.44 11.25 20.26
CA VAL A 69 -14.31 10.41 19.83
C VAL A 69 -13.16 11.30 19.44
N ALA A 70 -12.00 11.13 20.09
CA ALA A 70 -10.84 11.99 19.89
C ALA A 70 -10.14 11.70 18.55
N GLU A 71 -9.67 12.77 17.89
CA GLU A 71 -8.79 12.66 16.76
C GLU A 71 -7.42 12.12 17.22
N VAL A 72 -6.98 10.99 16.66
CA VAL A 72 -5.75 10.31 17.11
C VAL A 72 -4.96 9.76 15.93
N TYR A 73 -3.64 9.70 16.11
CA TYR A 73 -2.69 9.17 15.13
C TYR A 73 -1.63 8.33 15.83
N PHE A 74 -0.86 7.55 15.06
CA PHE A 74 0.31 6.84 15.55
C PHE A 74 1.36 6.71 14.44
N HIS A 75 2.61 6.62 14.82
CA HIS A 75 3.75 6.52 13.91
C HIS A 75 4.85 5.65 14.51
N ALA A 76 5.87 5.30 13.71
CA ALA A 76 6.93 4.39 14.15
C ALA A 76 7.82 5.01 15.23
N ALA A 77 8.45 6.15 14.95
CA ALA A 77 9.36 6.84 15.87
C ALA A 77 9.25 8.35 15.74
N CYS A 78 9.11 9.07 16.86
CA CYS A 78 9.00 10.54 16.84
C CYS A 78 10.34 11.25 16.71
N GLY A 79 11.47 10.62 17.09
CA GLY A 79 12.77 11.24 17.12
C GLY A 79 13.02 12.12 18.37
N GLY A 80 12.29 11.88 19.47
CA GLY A 80 12.42 12.64 20.73
C GLY A 80 11.34 13.70 20.97
N GLN A 81 10.55 14.03 19.93
CA GLN A 81 9.42 15.00 20.02
C GLN A 81 8.32 14.59 19.05
N THR A 82 7.08 14.45 19.54
CA THR A 82 5.94 14.24 18.63
C THR A 82 5.59 15.53 17.89
N ALA A 83 5.00 15.40 16.71
CA ALA A 83 4.65 16.53 15.87
C ALA A 83 3.42 17.28 16.38
N ASN A 84 3.31 18.57 16.03
CA ASN A 84 2.11 19.35 16.16
C ASN A 84 1.30 19.28 14.85
N LEU A 85 0.02 18.93 14.94
CA LEU A 85 -0.88 18.81 13.79
C LEU A 85 -0.98 20.11 12.99
N GLU A 86 -1.03 21.26 13.69
CA GLU A 86 -1.17 22.58 13.08
C GLU A 86 0.03 22.93 12.18
N THR A 87 1.24 22.63 12.65
CA THR A 87 2.47 22.92 11.90
C THR A 87 2.76 21.89 10.82
N LEU A 88 2.35 20.62 11.03
CA LEU A 88 2.63 19.55 10.08
C LEU A 88 1.67 19.55 8.89
N TRP A 89 0.37 19.65 9.13
CA TRP A 89 -0.68 19.55 8.10
C TRP A 89 -1.54 20.80 7.93
N ARG A 90 -1.20 21.91 8.63
CA ARG A 90 -1.91 23.18 8.58
C ARG A 90 -3.40 23.04 8.95
N ALA A 91 -3.70 22.09 9.84
CA ALA A 91 -5.04 21.83 10.34
C ALA A 91 -5.16 22.33 11.78
N ARG A 92 -6.37 22.72 12.20
CA ARG A 92 -6.62 23.14 13.59
C ARG A 92 -6.27 21.98 14.54
N ALA A 93 -5.29 22.19 15.42
CA ALA A 93 -4.83 21.18 16.36
C ALA A 93 -5.63 21.19 17.65
N PRO A 94 -6.33 20.09 18.03
CA PRO A 94 -6.81 19.92 19.39
C PRO A 94 -5.61 19.85 20.36
N ALA A 95 -5.83 20.18 21.63
CA ALA A 95 -4.74 20.30 22.60
C ALA A 95 -3.83 19.06 22.67
N HIS A 96 -4.41 17.88 22.56
CA HIS A 96 -3.68 16.58 22.62
C HIS A 96 -2.89 16.23 21.35
N LEU A 97 -2.95 17.04 20.28
CA LEU A 97 -2.16 16.86 19.05
C LEU A 97 -1.17 18.01 18.79
N ARG A 98 -0.82 18.79 19.83
CA ARG A 98 0.17 19.85 19.74
C ARG A 98 1.62 19.40 19.95
N GLY A 99 1.81 18.09 20.17
CA GLY A 99 3.13 17.49 20.37
C GLY A 99 3.53 17.38 21.83
N VAL A 100 4.26 16.30 22.14
CA VAL A 100 4.84 16.04 23.47
C VAL A 100 6.30 15.68 23.32
N ARG A 101 7.13 16.08 24.27
CA ARG A 101 8.54 15.63 24.36
C ARG A 101 8.55 14.16 24.78
N ASP A 102 9.31 13.34 24.05
CA ASP A 102 9.33 11.88 24.20
C ASP A 102 10.78 11.38 24.37
N ASP A 103 11.30 11.49 25.57
CA ASP A 103 12.63 11.00 25.90
C ASP A 103 12.73 9.46 25.86
N TYR A 104 11.60 8.73 25.80
CA TYR A 104 11.56 7.28 25.67
C TYR A 104 11.93 6.80 24.25
N CYS A 105 11.72 7.64 23.24
CA CYS A 105 12.08 7.34 21.85
C CYS A 105 13.58 7.54 21.56
N VAL A 106 14.29 8.29 22.41
CA VAL A 106 15.71 8.63 22.19
C VAL A 106 16.59 7.36 22.25
N GLY A 107 17.55 7.25 21.31
CA GLY A 107 18.47 6.13 21.21
C GLY A 107 17.88 4.82 20.66
N ARG A 108 16.64 4.85 20.19
CA ARG A 108 16.01 3.68 19.52
C ARG A 108 16.44 3.56 18.06
N PRO A 109 16.33 2.38 17.42
CA PRO A 109 16.84 2.13 16.07
C PRO A 109 16.33 3.08 14.98
N ASN A 110 15.12 3.65 15.16
CA ASN A 110 14.55 4.60 14.21
C ASN A 110 14.63 6.06 14.70
N HIS A 111 15.44 6.33 15.75
CA HIS A 111 15.64 7.68 16.27
C HIS A 111 16.41 8.54 15.26
N ASP A 112 17.55 8.08 14.81
CA ASP A 112 18.41 8.80 13.87
C ASP A 112 18.47 8.08 12.52
N TRP A 113 18.65 8.86 11.46
CA TRP A 113 18.85 8.32 10.13
C TRP A 113 19.67 9.28 9.26
N THR A 114 20.37 8.70 8.31
CA THR A 114 21.12 9.44 7.28
C THR A 114 20.83 8.81 5.92
N CYS A 115 20.72 9.64 4.90
CA CYS A 115 20.68 9.17 3.51
C CYS A 115 21.34 10.15 2.56
N GLU A 116 21.81 9.64 1.43
CA GLU A 116 22.35 10.43 0.34
C GLU A 116 21.50 10.23 -0.90
N ILE A 117 21.21 11.33 -1.60
CA ILE A 117 20.43 11.31 -2.84
C ILE A 117 21.21 12.11 -3.88
N ALA A 118 21.40 11.55 -5.07
CA ALA A 118 22.04 12.26 -6.17
C ALA A 118 21.20 13.48 -6.60
N GLU A 119 21.83 14.61 -6.87
CA GLU A 119 21.17 15.83 -7.34
C GLU A 119 20.31 15.56 -8.57
N ALA A 120 20.83 14.81 -9.55
CA ALA A 120 20.12 14.45 -10.78
C ALA A 120 18.82 13.65 -10.52
N ASP A 121 18.81 12.76 -9.50
CA ASP A 121 17.61 12.00 -9.14
C ASP A 121 16.56 12.87 -8.45
N LEU A 122 16.98 13.78 -7.56
CA LEU A 122 16.09 14.77 -6.95
C LEU A 122 15.53 15.72 -7.99
N ALA A 123 16.36 16.30 -8.85
CA ALA A 123 15.92 17.20 -9.92
C ALA A 123 14.89 16.52 -10.84
N ARG A 124 15.12 15.26 -11.21
CA ARG A 124 14.17 14.46 -12.00
C ARG A 124 12.86 14.21 -11.25
N ALA A 125 12.92 13.92 -9.96
CA ALA A 125 11.72 13.69 -9.14
C ALA A 125 10.88 14.96 -9.00
N LEU A 126 11.53 16.13 -8.85
CA LEU A 126 10.90 17.43 -8.67
C LEU A 126 10.24 17.95 -9.95
N ARG A 127 10.83 17.72 -11.14
CA ARG A 127 10.27 18.14 -12.45
C ARG A 127 8.91 17.52 -12.79
N GLY A 128 8.54 16.43 -12.14
CA GLY A 128 7.25 15.77 -12.37
C GLY A 128 6.04 16.51 -11.78
N ASP A 129 6.23 17.67 -11.15
CA ASP A 129 5.18 18.48 -10.54
C ASP A 129 5.53 19.98 -10.72
N ALA A 130 4.62 20.72 -11.33
CA ALA A 130 4.82 22.16 -11.62
C ALA A 130 5.10 23.01 -10.35
N GLN A 131 4.61 22.59 -9.19
CA GLN A 131 4.84 23.28 -7.91
C GLN A 131 6.26 23.06 -7.36
N THR A 132 6.95 22.02 -7.80
CA THR A 132 8.30 21.66 -7.33
C THR A 132 9.37 21.75 -8.43
N ASP A 133 8.98 21.95 -9.68
CA ASP A 133 9.89 22.06 -10.81
C ASP A 133 10.79 23.30 -10.69
N VAL A 134 12.06 23.07 -10.44
CA VAL A 134 13.10 24.11 -10.32
C VAL A 134 13.92 24.31 -11.61
N GLY A 135 13.63 23.56 -12.67
CA GLY A 135 14.38 23.58 -13.94
C GLY A 135 15.29 22.37 -14.12
N ALA A 136 16.32 22.53 -14.95
CA ALA A 136 17.24 21.46 -15.31
C ALA A 136 18.09 20.97 -14.11
N HIS A 137 18.49 21.88 -13.23
CA HIS A 137 19.38 21.64 -12.10
C HIS A 137 18.72 22.02 -10.77
N LEU A 138 19.10 21.29 -9.73
CA LEU A 138 18.74 21.58 -8.33
C LEU A 138 20.00 22.07 -7.60
N ASP A 139 20.13 23.39 -7.46
CA ASP A 139 21.35 24.00 -6.90
C ASP A 139 21.38 23.93 -5.38
N SER A 140 20.23 24.11 -4.73
CA SER A 140 20.14 24.15 -3.28
C SER A 140 18.83 23.59 -2.74
N ILE A 141 18.91 23.06 -1.52
CA ILE A 141 17.76 22.73 -0.66
C ILE A 141 18.03 23.38 0.69
N THR A 142 17.14 24.24 1.15
CA THR A 142 17.32 24.98 2.42
C THR A 142 16.06 24.87 3.27
N VAL A 143 16.20 24.48 4.53
CA VAL A 143 15.11 24.55 5.51
C VAL A 143 15.05 25.98 6.04
N LEU A 144 14.00 26.72 5.66
CA LEU A 144 13.81 28.13 6.04
C LEU A 144 13.16 28.28 7.40
N GLN A 145 12.24 27.37 7.74
CA GLN A 145 11.49 27.43 8.99
C GLN A 145 11.34 26.02 9.56
N ARG A 146 11.39 25.96 10.91
CA ARG A 146 11.12 24.74 11.68
C ARG A 146 10.01 25.01 12.68
N ASP A 147 9.29 23.96 13.03
CA ASP A 147 8.38 24.02 14.18
C ASP A 147 9.17 23.88 15.51
N ALA A 148 8.47 24.05 16.63
CA ALA A 148 9.05 23.88 17.97
C ALA A 148 9.61 22.46 18.22
N GLY A 149 9.17 21.47 17.45
CA GLY A 149 9.65 20.09 17.49
C GLY A 149 10.83 19.81 16.54
N GLY A 150 11.38 20.83 15.86
CA GLY A 150 12.52 20.71 14.95
C GLY A 150 12.17 20.28 13.52
N ARG A 151 10.90 19.99 13.21
CA ARG A 151 10.48 19.54 11.86
C ARG A 151 10.46 20.69 10.88
N ALA A 152 10.90 20.43 9.65
CA ALA A 152 10.91 21.42 8.58
C ALA A 152 9.46 21.83 8.24
N GLN A 153 9.14 23.11 8.45
CA GLN A 153 7.86 23.71 8.04
C GLN A 153 7.91 24.24 6.63
N THR A 154 9.01 24.90 6.27
CA THR A 154 9.20 25.49 4.95
C THR A 154 10.56 25.07 4.43
N VAL A 155 10.58 24.46 3.24
CA VAL A 155 11.77 24.09 2.48
C VAL A 155 11.79 24.92 1.21
N ALA A 156 12.91 25.58 0.96
CA ALA A 156 13.20 26.26 -0.30
C ALA A 156 14.05 25.34 -1.20
N LEU A 157 13.63 25.21 -2.43
CA LEU A 157 14.38 24.58 -3.52
C LEU A 157 14.88 25.68 -4.45
N GLY A 158 16.18 25.67 -4.72
CA GLY A 158 16.84 26.61 -5.62
C GLY A 158 17.35 25.91 -6.88
N GLY A 159 17.18 26.54 -8.01
CA GLY A 159 17.61 26.17 -9.34
C GLY A 159 17.31 27.33 -10.30
N GLU A 160 16.97 27.07 -11.55
CA GLU A 160 16.50 28.10 -12.48
C GLU A 160 15.27 28.83 -11.94
N ARG A 161 14.46 28.14 -11.16
CA ARG A 161 13.29 28.67 -10.45
C ARG A 161 13.36 28.34 -8.98
N ARG A 162 12.99 29.30 -8.15
CA ARG A 162 12.83 29.04 -6.71
C ARG A 162 11.45 28.48 -6.42
N ARG A 163 11.40 27.43 -5.59
CA ARG A 163 10.13 26.83 -5.11
C ARG A 163 10.13 26.74 -3.60
N LEU A 164 8.95 26.89 -3.03
CA LEU A 164 8.73 26.72 -1.59
C LEU A 164 7.66 25.64 -1.38
N LEU A 165 7.92 24.72 -0.47
CA LEU A 165 6.97 23.68 -0.10
C LEU A 165 7.11 23.33 1.39
N SER A 166 6.13 22.62 1.96
CA SER A 166 6.28 22.13 3.32
C SER A 166 7.32 21.00 3.38
N GLY A 167 8.00 20.87 4.53
CA GLY A 167 8.93 19.75 4.72
C GLY A 167 8.22 18.39 4.64
N TRP A 168 6.92 18.33 5.02
CA TRP A 168 6.11 17.13 4.85
C TRP A 168 5.86 16.81 3.38
N ASP A 169 5.46 17.79 2.57
CA ASP A 169 5.22 17.58 1.13
C ASP A 169 6.51 17.19 0.41
N PHE A 170 7.64 17.82 0.76
CA PHE A 170 8.95 17.43 0.24
C PHE A 170 9.27 15.96 0.56
N LYS A 171 9.10 15.55 1.84
CA LYS A 171 9.28 14.15 2.26
C LYS A 171 8.34 13.20 1.51
N MET A 172 7.07 13.59 1.32
CA MET A 172 6.08 12.78 0.61
C MET A 172 6.42 12.65 -0.88
N LEU A 173 6.90 13.71 -1.52
CA LEU A 173 7.34 13.69 -2.91
C LEU A 173 8.55 12.75 -3.10
N VAL A 174 9.59 12.92 -2.29
CA VAL A 174 10.78 12.04 -2.32
C VAL A 174 10.36 10.59 -2.07
N GLY A 175 9.48 10.34 -1.08
CA GLY A 175 9.00 8.99 -0.78
C GLY A 175 8.26 8.35 -1.95
N ARG A 176 7.40 9.08 -2.63
CA ARG A 176 6.63 8.59 -3.79
C ARG A 176 7.48 8.34 -5.02
N LYS A 177 8.46 9.20 -5.27
CA LYS A 177 9.25 9.18 -6.51
C LYS A 177 10.54 8.36 -6.40
N LEU A 178 11.21 8.39 -5.24
CA LEU A 178 12.54 7.79 -5.06
C LEU A 178 12.54 6.64 -4.03
N GLY A 179 11.57 6.59 -3.13
CA GLY A 179 11.42 5.51 -2.14
C GLY A 179 11.26 6.02 -0.71
N TRP A 180 10.38 5.36 0.03
CA TRP A 180 9.95 5.74 1.38
C TRP A 180 11.02 5.60 2.47
N GLN A 181 12.12 4.89 2.17
CA GLN A 181 13.22 4.66 3.11
C GLN A 181 14.29 5.78 3.08
N LEU A 182 14.23 6.69 2.09
CA LEU A 182 15.22 7.77 1.96
C LEU A 182 14.97 8.85 3.02
N LEU A 183 13.87 9.60 2.90
CA LEU A 183 13.48 10.56 3.92
C LEU A 183 12.46 9.92 4.86
N LYS A 184 12.89 9.51 6.06
CA LYS A 184 12.01 8.81 7.00
C LYS A 184 11.01 9.73 7.69
N SER A 185 11.34 11.01 7.88
CA SER A 185 10.49 12.02 8.52
C SER A 185 10.68 13.39 7.87
N SER A 186 9.92 14.39 8.30
CA SER A 186 10.14 15.81 7.97
C SER A 186 11.09 16.53 8.94
N TRP A 187 11.66 15.83 9.90
CA TRP A 187 12.69 16.36 10.80
C TRP A 187 14.04 16.00 10.26
N PHE A 188 14.65 16.87 9.45
CA PHE A 188 15.93 16.64 8.81
C PHE A 188 16.76 17.92 8.65
N GLU A 189 18.07 17.75 8.61
CA GLU A 189 19.06 18.66 8.07
C GLU A 189 19.45 18.22 6.67
N VAL A 190 19.92 19.15 5.85
CA VAL A 190 20.38 18.86 4.49
C VAL A 190 21.66 19.63 4.17
N GLN A 191 22.61 18.96 3.56
CA GLN A 191 23.87 19.54 3.10
C GLN A 191 24.17 19.07 1.68
N ARG A 192 24.64 19.99 0.81
CA ARG A 192 25.16 19.60 -0.49
C ARG A 192 26.59 19.11 -0.36
N ARG A 193 26.92 17.96 -0.93
CA ARG A 193 28.28 17.40 -1.03
C ARG A 193 28.51 16.99 -2.49
N GLY A 194 29.19 17.90 -3.24
CA GLY A 194 29.37 17.71 -4.68
C GLY A 194 28.06 17.58 -5.43
N ALA A 195 27.88 16.48 -6.16
CA ALA A 195 26.67 16.15 -6.93
C ALA A 195 25.61 15.39 -6.10
N ARG A 196 25.67 15.43 -4.76
CA ARG A 196 24.72 14.76 -3.87
C ARG A 196 24.21 15.71 -2.79
N PHE A 197 23.00 15.42 -2.31
CA PHE A 197 22.44 15.97 -1.08
C PHE A 197 22.47 14.91 0.01
N VAL A 198 23.09 15.23 1.14
CA VAL A 198 23.15 14.39 2.33
C VAL A 198 22.11 14.90 3.31
N PHE A 199 21.20 14.04 3.70
CA PHE A 199 20.16 14.31 4.69
C PHE A 199 20.49 13.54 5.96
N THR A 200 20.44 14.22 7.10
CA THR A 200 20.46 13.64 8.44
C THR A 200 19.17 14.01 9.13
N GLY A 201 18.55 13.11 9.85
CA GLY A 201 17.27 13.43 10.46
C GLY A 201 16.88 12.50 11.60
N HIS A 202 15.72 12.79 12.20
CA HIS A 202 15.22 12.11 13.38
C HIS A 202 13.82 11.57 13.16
N GLY A 203 13.55 10.37 13.71
CA GLY A 203 12.25 9.72 13.69
C GLY A 203 11.86 9.08 12.36
N PHE A 204 10.75 8.35 12.39
CA PHE A 204 10.19 7.65 11.24
C PHE A 204 8.66 7.76 11.22
N GLY A 205 8.12 8.39 10.19
CA GLY A 205 6.70 8.66 9.99
C GLY A 205 6.35 10.13 10.10
N HIS A 206 5.05 10.41 10.28
CA HIS A 206 4.55 11.78 10.40
C HIS A 206 4.82 12.42 11.76
N GLY A 207 5.01 11.61 12.80
CA GLY A 207 5.32 12.10 14.14
C GLY A 207 4.11 12.46 15.02
N LEU A 208 2.88 12.45 14.51
CA LEU A 208 1.68 12.80 15.26
C LEU A 208 1.21 11.70 16.22
N GLY A 209 0.76 12.09 17.40
CA GLY A 209 0.14 11.22 18.38
C GLY A 209 1.08 10.17 18.96
N LEU A 210 0.67 8.89 19.06
CA LEU A 210 1.41 7.84 19.72
C LEU A 210 2.66 7.43 18.94
N CYS A 211 3.83 7.54 19.57
CA CYS A 211 5.09 6.98 19.10
C CYS A 211 5.20 5.50 19.51
N GLN A 212 5.35 4.59 18.53
CA GLN A 212 5.42 3.16 18.83
C GLN A 212 6.69 2.78 19.58
N GLU A 213 7.85 3.36 19.21
CA GLU A 213 9.13 3.12 19.91
C GLU A 213 9.09 3.64 21.34
N GLY A 214 8.62 4.88 21.57
CA GLY A 214 8.52 5.44 22.92
C GLY A 214 7.49 4.68 23.79
N ALA A 215 6.31 4.36 23.25
CA ALA A 215 5.31 3.55 23.94
C ALA A 215 5.83 2.16 24.30
N HIS A 216 6.71 1.57 23.46
CA HIS A 216 7.36 0.31 23.75
C HIS A 216 8.28 0.42 24.98
N VAL A 217 9.15 1.42 25.02
CA VAL A 217 10.04 1.68 26.16
C VAL A 217 9.25 2.00 27.44
N MET A 218 8.19 2.80 27.34
CA MET A 218 7.29 3.07 28.48
C MET A 218 6.70 1.77 29.04
N ALA A 219 6.28 0.86 28.15
CA ALA A 219 5.76 -0.45 28.53
C ALA A 219 6.85 -1.35 29.16
N GLU A 220 8.08 -1.35 28.63
CA GLU A 220 9.22 -2.05 29.23
C GLU A 220 9.52 -1.55 30.65
N ARG A 221 9.31 -0.26 30.91
CA ARG A 221 9.41 0.37 32.24
C ARG A 221 8.19 0.13 33.13
N GLY A 222 7.25 -0.73 32.72
CA GLY A 222 6.08 -1.13 33.50
C GLY A 222 4.92 -0.14 33.51
N MET A 223 4.94 0.88 32.62
CA MET A 223 3.83 1.83 32.55
C MET A 223 2.57 1.15 32.02
N SER A 224 1.41 1.47 32.64
CA SER A 224 0.13 0.92 32.21
C SER A 224 -0.29 1.51 30.86
N CYS A 225 -1.15 0.80 30.13
CA CYS A 225 -1.77 1.27 28.89
C CYS A 225 -2.37 2.67 29.03
N ARG A 226 -3.11 2.93 30.12
CA ARG A 226 -3.72 4.26 30.39
C ARG A 226 -2.66 5.36 30.55
N ARG A 227 -1.55 5.09 31.24
CA ARG A 227 -0.45 6.07 31.40
C ARG A 227 0.23 6.36 30.06
N ILE A 228 0.43 5.35 29.23
CA ILE A 228 0.98 5.51 27.88
C ILE A 228 0.05 6.38 27.02
N LEU A 229 -1.25 6.09 27.01
CA LEU A 229 -2.23 6.87 26.26
C LEU A 229 -2.33 8.32 26.75
N ALA A 230 -2.39 8.53 28.07
CA ALA A 230 -2.44 9.87 28.66
C ALA A 230 -1.17 10.70 28.37
N PHE A 231 0.00 10.05 28.24
CA PHE A 231 1.24 10.71 27.86
C PHE A 231 1.20 11.27 26.44
N TYR A 232 0.76 10.45 25.46
CA TYR A 232 0.73 10.88 24.05
C TYR A 232 -0.53 11.71 23.71
N PHE A 233 -1.59 11.60 24.48
CA PHE A 233 -2.86 12.31 24.27
C PHE A 233 -3.31 12.98 25.56
N PRO A 234 -2.63 14.06 26.01
CA PRO A 234 -2.98 14.75 27.26
C PRO A 234 -4.41 15.31 27.21
N GLY A 235 -5.18 15.06 28.26
CA GLY A 235 -6.59 15.50 28.34
C GLY A 235 -7.59 14.60 27.60
N VAL A 236 -7.14 13.45 27.09
CA VAL A 236 -8.00 12.44 26.44
C VAL A 236 -8.07 11.20 27.32
N GLU A 237 -9.23 10.60 27.42
CA GLU A 237 -9.47 9.43 28.26
C GLU A 237 -9.88 8.20 27.43
N SER A 238 -9.44 7.01 27.89
CA SER A 238 -9.95 5.74 27.36
C SER A 238 -11.27 5.40 28.01
N LYS A 239 -12.34 5.32 27.20
CA LYS A 239 -13.70 4.95 27.61
C LYS A 239 -14.28 3.92 26.65
N LEU A 240 -15.35 3.23 27.04
CA LEU A 240 -16.08 2.35 26.12
C LEU A 240 -16.71 3.17 24.98
N ALA A 241 -16.69 2.63 23.79
CA ALA A 241 -17.25 3.29 22.59
C ALA A 241 -18.73 3.60 22.76
N CYS A 242 -19.46 2.75 23.50
CA CYS A 242 -20.86 2.90 23.83
C CYS A 242 -21.08 2.51 25.30
N GLU A 243 -21.49 3.45 26.13
CA GLU A 243 -21.88 3.18 27.53
C GLU A 243 -23.23 2.47 27.64
N GLN A 244 -24.10 2.60 26.61
CA GLN A 244 -25.44 1.99 26.56
C GLN A 244 -25.47 0.65 25.82
N CYS A 245 -24.36 0.22 25.20
CA CYS A 245 -24.27 -1.03 24.44
C CYS A 245 -23.87 -2.23 25.31
N SER A 246 -24.32 -2.28 26.56
CA SER A 246 -24.30 -3.51 27.37
C SER A 246 -25.27 -4.59 26.86
N THR A 247 -26.11 -4.26 25.86
CA THR A 247 -27.07 -5.18 25.22
C THR A 247 -26.71 -5.39 23.73
N GLY A 248 -26.07 -6.51 23.47
CA GLY A 248 -26.09 -7.32 22.23
C GLY A 248 -25.54 -6.73 20.94
N SER A 249 -26.09 -5.70 20.34
CA SER A 249 -25.94 -5.46 18.90
C SER A 249 -24.65 -4.77 18.41
N VAL A 250 -24.03 -3.88 19.21
CA VAL A 250 -22.76 -3.23 18.82
C VAL A 250 -21.56 -4.06 19.28
N ARG A 251 -21.70 -4.78 20.40
CA ARG A 251 -20.72 -5.79 20.81
C ARG A 251 -20.61 -6.91 19.77
N GLU A 252 -21.72 -7.30 19.15
CA GLU A 252 -21.73 -8.26 18.04
C GLU A 252 -21.14 -7.69 16.76
N ARG A 253 -21.38 -6.42 16.39
CA ARG A 253 -20.75 -5.78 15.24
C ARG A 253 -19.24 -5.54 15.42
N LEU A 254 -18.78 -5.19 16.62
CA LEU A 254 -17.35 -5.03 16.93
C LEU A 254 -16.65 -6.38 17.15
N LEU A 255 -17.38 -7.42 17.63
CA LEU A 255 -16.89 -8.80 17.73
C LEU A 255 -16.98 -9.54 16.39
N ALA A 256 -17.94 -9.24 15.52
CA ALA A 256 -18.02 -9.80 14.18
C ALA A 256 -16.77 -9.50 13.35
N VAL A 257 -16.13 -8.35 13.54
CA VAL A 257 -14.81 -8.05 12.95
C VAL A 257 -13.70 -8.97 13.50
N SER A 258 -13.84 -9.52 14.71
CA SER A 258 -12.87 -10.46 15.30
C SER A 258 -13.16 -11.94 15.00
N HIS A 259 -14.39 -12.29 14.58
CA HIS A 259 -14.78 -13.65 14.24
C HIS A 259 -14.65 -14.01 12.76
N LEU A 260 -14.39 -13.03 11.87
CA LEU A 260 -14.20 -13.28 10.43
C LEU A 260 -12.85 -13.95 10.06
N ALA A 261 -12.06 -14.35 11.04
CA ALA A 261 -10.78 -15.02 10.81
C ALA A 261 -10.84 -16.56 10.92
N GLY A 262 -11.97 -17.21 10.73
CA GLY A 262 -11.95 -18.65 10.90
C GLY A 262 -13.17 -19.50 10.56
N GLN A 263 -14.15 -18.99 9.82
CA GLN A 263 -15.21 -19.88 9.32
C GLN A 263 -15.47 -19.73 7.82
N PRO A 264 -15.79 -20.80 7.08
CA PRO A 264 -16.22 -20.69 5.70
C PRO A 264 -17.54 -19.92 5.66
N VAL A 265 -17.57 -18.82 4.94
CA VAL A 265 -18.75 -17.97 4.78
C VAL A 265 -19.84 -18.80 4.11
N ALA A 266 -20.90 -19.10 4.85
CA ALA A 266 -22.14 -19.60 4.29
C ALA A 266 -22.68 -18.57 3.28
N HIS A 267 -23.11 -19.06 2.14
CA HIS A 267 -23.70 -18.31 1.05
C HIS A 267 -24.83 -17.40 1.56
N VAL A 268 -24.62 -16.09 1.55
CA VAL A 268 -25.68 -15.11 1.79
C VAL A 268 -26.45 -14.96 0.49
N PRO A 269 -27.76 -15.21 0.45
CA PRO A 269 -28.55 -15.01 -0.75
C PRO A 269 -28.59 -13.53 -1.14
N GLY A 270 -28.39 -13.26 -2.42
CA GLY A 270 -28.30 -12.03 -3.14
C GLY A 270 -29.02 -10.81 -2.56
N THR A 271 -28.22 -9.78 -2.28
CA THR A 271 -28.70 -8.42 -2.31
C THR A 271 -28.89 -7.99 -3.77
N ALA A 272 -29.89 -7.16 -4.03
CA ALA A 272 -30.40 -6.70 -5.31
C ALA A 272 -29.34 -6.65 -6.41
N SER A 273 -29.63 -7.30 -7.55
CA SER A 273 -28.82 -7.26 -8.77
C SER A 273 -28.51 -5.80 -9.13
N GLU A 274 -27.30 -5.33 -8.77
CA GLU A 274 -26.83 -4.03 -9.25
C GLU A 274 -26.84 -4.06 -10.77
N ARG A 275 -27.52 -3.08 -11.37
CA ARG A 275 -27.56 -2.94 -12.83
C ARG A 275 -26.14 -2.78 -13.34
N ARG A 276 -25.75 -3.67 -14.24
CA ARG A 276 -24.43 -3.63 -14.88
C ARG A 276 -24.56 -3.04 -16.28
N ALA A 277 -23.58 -2.24 -16.66
CA ALA A 277 -23.40 -1.76 -18.02
C ALA A 277 -22.32 -2.60 -18.72
N THR A 278 -22.34 -2.59 -20.03
CA THR A 278 -21.35 -3.26 -20.87
C THR A 278 -20.79 -2.30 -21.90
N LEU A 279 -19.46 -2.30 -22.03
CA LEU A 279 -18.75 -1.65 -23.14
C LEU A 279 -17.90 -2.71 -23.84
N ALA A 280 -17.78 -2.59 -25.16
CA ALA A 280 -16.98 -3.50 -25.96
C ALA A 280 -16.02 -2.74 -26.88
N SER A 281 -14.88 -3.33 -27.13
CA SER A 281 -13.96 -3.00 -28.21
C SER A 281 -13.90 -4.19 -29.19
N GLU A 282 -12.97 -4.17 -30.13
CA GLU A 282 -12.85 -5.23 -31.14
C GLU A 282 -12.63 -6.62 -30.53
N HIS A 283 -11.76 -6.70 -29.48
CA HIS A 283 -11.34 -7.96 -28.91
C HIS A 283 -11.72 -8.15 -27.42
N PHE A 284 -12.32 -7.14 -26.80
CA PHE A 284 -12.64 -7.17 -25.37
C PHE A 284 -14.09 -6.74 -25.10
N ARG A 285 -14.70 -7.35 -24.08
CA ARG A 285 -16.01 -6.94 -23.57
C ARG A 285 -15.91 -6.72 -22.06
N ALA A 286 -16.15 -5.48 -21.62
CA ALA A 286 -16.12 -5.12 -20.22
C ALA A 286 -17.52 -5.02 -19.63
N SER A 287 -17.76 -5.73 -18.53
CA SER A 287 -18.95 -5.58 -17.67
C SER A 287 -18.54 -4.82 -16.41
N TYR A 288 -19.27 -3.74 -16.10
CA TYR A 288 -18.97 -2.84 -14.99
C TYR A 288 -20.25 -2.30 -14.35
N PRO A 289 -20.23 -1.74 -13.11
CA PRO A 289 -21.40 -1.14 -12.47
C PRO A 289 -22.02 -0.03 -13.34
N ALA A 290 -23.34 0.00 -13.49
CA ALA A 290 -24.01 0.95 -14.39
C ALA A 290 -23.82 2.43 -13.99
N ASN A 291 -23.56 2.69 -12.69
CA ASN A 291 -23.18 4.01 -12.16
C ASN A 291 -21.66 4.25 -12.14
N GLY A 292 -20.88 3.33 -12.72
CA GLY A 292 -19.42 3.39 -12.73
C GLY A 292 -18.84 4.34 -13.78
N ASP A 293 -17.51 4.50 -13.76
CA ASP A 293 -16.77 5.37 -14.67
C ASP A 293 -16.63 4.75 -16.07
N ALA A 294 -17.59 5.02 -16.97
CA ALA A 294 -17.59 4.55 -18.35
C ALA A 294 -16.34 5.01 -19.12
N ARG A 295 -15.84 6.25 -18.88
CA ARG A 295 -14.63 6.78 -19.54
C ARG A 295 -13.38 6.03 -19.11
N GLY A 296 -13.28 5.68 -17.82
CA GLY A 296 -12.19 4.84 -17.32
C GLY A 296 -12.22 3.44 -17.92
N VAL A 297 -13.42 2.88 -18.16
CA VAL A 297 -13.59 1.57 -18.82
C VAL A 297 -13.16 1.65 -20.30
N GLU A 298 -13.58 2.70 -21.04
CA GLU A 298 -13.10 2.92 -22.42
C GLU A 298 -11.58 3.06 -22.49
N GLN A 299 -10.97 3.76 -21.53
CA GLN A 299 -9.52 3.90 -21.47
C GLN A 299 -8.86 2.52 -21.21
N ALA A 300 -9.40 1.71 -20.31
CA ALA A 300 -8.88 0.38 -20.05
C ALA A 300 -8.98 -0.53 -21.30
N LEU A 301 -10.09 -0.47 -22.04
CA LEU A 301 -10.24 -1.22 -23.29
C LEU A 301 -9.21 -0.79 -24.34
N ARG A 302 -8.97 0.52 -24.52
CA ARG A 302 -7.90 1.03 -25.42
C ARG A 302 -6.51 0.54 -25.01
N LEU A 303 -6.22 0.51 -23.71
CA LEU A 303 -4.94 -0.01 -23.19
C LEU A 303 -4.81 -1.52 -23.46
N LEU A 304 -5.88 -2.28 -23.32
CA LEU A 304 -5.91 -3.72 -23.61
C LEU A 304 -5.72 -4.01 -25.10
N GLU A 305 -6.36 -3.24 -26.00
CA GLU A 305 -6.16 -3.40 -27.46
C GLU A 305 -4.70 -3.15 -27.84
N THR A 306 -4.09 -2.09 -27.29
CA THR A 306 -2.68 -1.77 -27.52
C THR A 306 -1.77 -2.89 -26.97
N ALA A 307 -2.06 -3.40 -25.77
CA ALA A 307 -1.31 -4.49 -25.17
C ALA A 307 -1.45 -5.79 -25.99
N ARG A 308 -2.65 -6.07 -26.49
CA ARG A 308 -2.92 -7.24 -27.33
C ARG A 308 -2.12 -7.19 -28.64
N ALA A 309 -2.11 -6.05 -29.32
CA ALA A 309 -1.34 -5.88 -30.54
C ALA A 309 0.18 -6.10 -30.29
N ASP A 310 0.72 -5.61 -29.16
CA ASP A 310 2.10 -5.87 -28.76
C ASP A 310 2.35 -7.37 -28.47
N LEU A 311 1.44 -8.01 -27.75
CA LEU A 311 1.53 -9.41 -27.37
C LEU A 311 1.47 -10.34 -28.59
N LEU A 312 0.56 -10.05 -29.54
CA LEU A 312 0.46 -10.79 -30.80
C LEU A 312 1.75 -10.76 -31.60
N ARG A 313 2.35 -9.58 -31.79
CA ARG A 313 3.64 -9.47 -32.54
C ARG A 313 4.72 -10.35 -31.91
N ARG A 314 4.78 -10.43 -30.56
CA ARG A 314 5.76 -11.25 -29.83
C ARG A 314 5.50 -12.75 -30.02
N ILE A 315 4.23 -13.17 -29.95
CA ILE A 315 3.79 -14.54 -30.16
C ILE A 315 4.05 -14.98 -31.62
N GLU A 316 3.71 -14.14 -32.59
CA GLU A 316 3.94 -14.39 -34.01
C GLU A 316 5.44 -14.45 -34.36
N SER A 317 6.26 -13.57 -33.76
CA SER A 317 7.71 -13.62 -33.92
C SER A 317 8.33 -14.92 -33.37
N ALA A 318 7.63 -15.56 -32.44
CA ALA A 318 7.97 -16.91 -31.98
C ALA A 318 7.45 -18.05 -32.89
N GLY A 319 6.77 -17.71 -34.00
CA GLY A 319 6.17 -18.71 -34.90
C GLY A 319 4.95 -19.40 -34.26
N LEU A 320 4.33 -18.80 -33.30
CA LEU A 320 3.10 -19.26 -32.65
C LEU A 320 1.90 -18.45 -33.15
N ARG A 321 0.70 -19.03 -33.02
CA ARG A 321 -0.55 -18.36 -33.39
C ARG A 321 -1.48 -18.33 -32.17
N TRP A 322 -1.88 -17.16 -31.77
CA TRP A 322 -2.91 -16.96 -30.76
C TRP A 322 -4.19 -16.45 -31.44
N VAL A 323 -5.17 -17.31 -31.56
CA VAL A 323 -6.45 -16.99 -32.23
C VAL A 323 -7.55 -16.99 -31.19
N GLU A 324 -8.28 -15.89 -31.13
CA GLU A 324 -9.45 -15.73 -30.27
C GLU A 324 -10.71 -15.67 -31.14
N HIS A 325 -11.63 -16.58 -30.91
CA HIS A 325 -12.90 -16.64 -31.65
C HIS A 325 -14.00 -15.79 -31.02
N THR A 326 -13.83 -15.35 -29.79
CA THR A 326 -14.78 -14.50 -29.03
C THR A 326 -14.00 -13.48 -28.21
N PRO A 327 -14.56 -12.31 -27.90
CA PRO A 327 -13.90 -11.29 -27.07
C PRO A 327 -13.48 -11.82 -25.69
N VAL A 328 -12.37 -11.31 -25.16
CA VAL A 328 -11.94 -11.54 -23.77
C VAL A 328 -12.88 -10.76 -22.86
N GLU A 329 -13.44 -11.43 -21.87
CA GLU A 329 -14.37 -10.83 -20.92
C GLU A 329 -13.59 -10.13 -19.79
N ILE A 330 -13.90 -8.86 -19.55
CA ILE A 330 -13.37 -8.08 -18.45
C ILE A 330 -14.50 -7.83 -17.45
N PHE A 331 -14.35 -8.33 -16.24
CA PHE A 331 -15.33 -8.09 -15.19
C PHE A 331 -14.75 -7.14 -14.14
N ILE A 332 -15.31 -5.94 -14.07
CA ILE A 332 -14.89 -4.91 -13.14
C ILE A 332 -15.80 -4.94 -11.94
N HIS A 333 -15.27 -5.30 -10.77
CA HIS A 333 -16.02 -5.31 -9.53
C HIS A 333 -16.29 -3.91 -9.02
N THR A 334 -17.43 -3.71 -8.34
CA THR A 334 -17.84 -2.42 -7.78
C THR A 334 -16.90 -2.01 -6.64
N THR A 335 -16.48 -2.99 -5.84
CA THR A 335 -15.60 -2.78 -4.69
C THR A 335 -14.51 -3.84 -4.60
N ALA A 336 -13.45 -3.54 -3.86
CA ALA A 336 -12.43 -4.53 -3.54
C ALA A 336 -13.00 -5.69 -2.70
N ALA A 337 -14.00 -5.43 -1.85
CA ALA A 337 -14.67 -6.45 -1.06
C ALA A 337 -15.44 -7.44 -1.95
N GLU A 338 -16.17 -6.95 -2.95
CA GLU A 338 -16.85 -7.77 -3.95
C GLU A 338 -15.84 -8.64 -4.73
N PHE A 339 -14.73 -8.05 -5.18
CA PHE A 339 -13.65 -8.77 -5.85
C PHE A 339 -13.10 -9.92 -4.97
N ILE A 340 -12.83 -9.65 -3.68
CA ILE A 340 -12.33 -10.65 -2.73
C ILE A 340 -13.35 -11.77 -2.55
N ALA A 341 -14.64 -11.42 -2.35
CA ALA A 341 -15.71 -12.39 -2.17
C ALA A 341 -15.91 -13.28 -3.42
N ALA A 342 -15.88 -12.68 -4.61
CA ALA A 342 -16.08 -13.39 -5.87
C ALA A 342 -14.89 -14.27 -6.28
N THR A 343 -13.68 -13.79 -6.05
CA THR A 343 -12.45 -14.46 -6.54
C THR A 343 -11.76 -15.33 -5.50
N GLY A 344 -12.02 -15.12 -4.21
CA GLY A 344 -11.28 -15.72 -3.09
C GLY A 344 -9.85 -15.21 -2.98
N LYS A 345 -9.46 -14.16 -3.73
CA LYS A 345 -8.12 -13.61 -3.72
C LYS A 345 -7.97 -12.56 -2.62
N ALA A 346 -6.75 -12.43 -2.12
CA ALA A 346 -6.45 -11.43 -1.10
C ALA A 346 -6.58 -10.00 -1.67
N GLY A 347 -6.98 -9.02 -0.84
CA GLY A 347 -7.25 -7.65 -1.27
C GLY A 347 -6.09 -6.87 -1.88
N TRP A 348 -4.85 -7.37 -1.77
CA TRP A 348 -3.70 -6.79 -2.46
C TRP A 348 -3.56 -7.25 -3.92
N VAL A 349 -4.28 -8.32 -4.34
CA VAL A 349 -4.33 -8.80 -5.73
C VAL A 349 -5.17 -7.82 -6.54
N ALA A 350 -4.61 -7.26 -7.59
CA ALA A 350 -5.24 -6.23 -8.41
C ALA A 350 -6.31 -6.79 -9.37
N ALA A 351 -6.01 -7.94 -9.95
CA ALA A 351 -6.88 -8.65 -10.87
C ALA A 351 -6.55 -10.15 -10.86
N VAL A 352 -7.34 -10.95 -11.54
CA VAL A 352 -7.12 -12.38 -11.72
C VAL A 352 -7.70 -12.84 -13.06
N THR A 353 -6.93 -13.66 -13.76
CA THR A 353 -7.38 -14.32 -15.00
C THR A 353 -7.87 -15.74 -14.70
N ARG A 354 -8.97 -16.12 -15.31
CA ARG A 354 -9.51 -17.47 -15.35
C ARG A 354 -9.99 -17.78 -16.77
N GLY A 355 -9.23 -18.56 -17.49
CA GLY A 355 -9.51 -18.80 -18.90
C GLY A 355 -9.47 -17.49 -19.70
N ARG A 356 -10.62 -17.13 -20.27
CA ARG A 356 -10.77 -15.91 -21.07
C ARG A 356 -11.41 -14.75 -20.32
N ARG A 357 -11.54 -14.86 -19.02
CA ARG A 357 -12.12 -13.81 -18.17
C ARG A 357 -11.07 -13.23 -17.25
N ILE A 358 -10.93 -11.91 -17.29
CA ILE A 358 -10.14 -11.11 -16.37
C ILE A 358 -11.10 -10.43 -15.40
N GLU A 359 -10.96 -10.72 -14.11
CA GLU A 359 -11.71 -10.05 -13.06
C GLU A 359 -10.80 -9.05 -12.35
N THR A 360 -11.25 -7.80 -12.21
CA THR A 360 -10.44 -6.71 -11.65
C THR A 360 -11.11 -6.06 -10.45
N GLN A 361 -10.30 -5.54 -9.54
CA GLN A 361 -10.76 -4.50 -8.61
C GLN A 361 -11.25 -3.27 -9.40
N PRO A 362 -11.95 -2.29 -8.76
CA PRO A 362 -12.36 -1.05 -9.41
C PRO A 362 -11.20 -0.39 -10.15
N LEU A 363 -11.39 0.00 -11.41
CA LEU A 363 -10.32 0.60 -12.22
C LEU A 363 -9.75 1.88 -11.61
N SER A 364 -10.60 2.68 -10.96
CA SER A 364 -10.19 3.89 -10.24
C SER A 364 -9.16 3.57 -9.13
N SER A 365 -9.32 2.45 -8.43
CA SER A 365 -8.36 1.99 -7.44
C SER A 365 -7.02 1.59 -8.06
N LEU A 366 -7.03 0.93 -9.22
CA LEU A 366 -5.82 0.57 -9.96
C LEU A 366 -5.11 1.79 -10.55
N GLN A 367 -5.87 2.77 -11.04
CA GLN A 367 -5.34 4.05 -11.54
C GLN A 367 -4.66 4.85 -10.41
N LYS A 368 -5.33 5.03 -9.27
CA LYS A 368 -4.76 5.73 -8.11
C LYS A 368 -3.49 5.07 -7.58
N ARG A 369 -3.40 3.76 -7.66
CA ARG A 369 -2.19 2.98 -7.31
C ARG A 369 -1.10 3.06 -8.38
N GLY A 370 -1.39 3.59 -9.56
CA GLY A 370 -0.47 3.65 -10.70
C GLY A 370 -0.15 2.28 -11.31
N VAL A 371 -1.02 1.27 -11.10
CA VAL A 371 -0.78 -0.11 -11.54
C VAL A 371 -1.74 -0.59 -12.63
N LEU A 372 -2.66 0.25 -13.10
CA LEU A 372 -3.68 -0.16 -14.06
C LEU A 372 -3.07 -0.79 -15.32
N LEU A 373 -2.14 -0.10 -15.96
CA LEU A 373 -1.53 -0.58 -17.22
C LEU A 373 -0.75 -1.89 -17.01
N THR A 374 0.09 -1.94 -15.98
CA THR A 374 0.88 -3.14 -15.68
C THR A 374 -0.02 -4.33 -15.33
N THR A 375 -1.08 -4.12 -14.53
CA THR A 375 -2.06 -5.16 -14.21
C THR A 375 -2.77 -5.67 -15.45
N LEU A 376 -3.30 -4.79 -16.31
CA LEU A 376 -4.01 -5.21 -17.53
C LEU A 376 -3.10 -5.99 -18.49
N ARG A 377 -1.84 -5.58 -18.65
CA ARG A 377 -0.85 -6.32 -19.43
C ARG A 377 -0.53 -7.69 -18.82
N HIS A 378 -0.35 -7.75 -17.51
CA HIS A 378 -0.07 -8.98 -16.78
C HIS A 378 -1.19 -10.02 -16.97
N GLU A 379 -2.42 -9.62 -16.74
CA GLU A 379 -3.58 -10.50 -16.88
C GLU A 379 -3.82 -10.93 -18.35
N LEU A 380 -3.59 -10.03 -19.29
CA LEU A 380 -3.69 -10.35 -20.71
C LEU A 380 -2.64 -11.40 -21.13
N ALA A 381 -1.42 -11.32 -20.59
CA ALA A 381 -0.41 -12.34 -20.83
C ALA A 381 -0.86 -13.71 -20.32
N HIS A 382 -1.51 -13.78 -19.17
CA HIS A 382 -2.09 -15.03 -18.66
C HIS A 382 -3.15 -15.60 -19.60
N VAL A 383 -4.04 -14.77 -20.18
CA VAL A 383 -5.02 -15.24 -21.19
C VAL A 383 -4.32 -15.91 -22.36
N ALA A 384 -3.27 -15.29 -22.91
CA ALA A 384 -2.53 -15.84 -24.03
C ALA A 384 -1.73 -17.10 -23.66
N ILE A 385 -1.05 -17.10 -22.52
CA ILE A 385 -0.27 -18.26 -22.04
C ILE A 385 -1.18 -19.46 -21.81
N GLU A 386 -2.32 -19.25 -21.15
CA GLU A 386 -3.30 -20.31 -20.90
C GLU A 386 -3.86 -20.90 -22.21
N ALA A 387 -4.17 -20.04 -23.18
CA ALA A 387 -4.65 -20.45 -24.49
C ALA A 387 -3.57 -21.26 -25.28
N LEU A 388 -2.33 -20.77 -25.31
CA LEU A 388 -1.22 -21.40 -26.03
C LEU A 388 -0.79 -22.72 -25.40
N SER A 389 -0.77 -22.81 -24.07
CA SER A 389 -0.36 -24.02 -23.33
C SER A 389 -1.51 -24.97 -23.04
N GLN A 390 -2.75 -24.59 -23.33
CA GLN A 390 -3.96 -25.31 -22.90
C GLN A 390 -3.99 -25.52 -21.37
N GLY A 391 -3.56 -24.50 -20.63
CA GLY A 391 -3.52 -24.50 -19.17
C GLY A 391 -2.39 -25.34 -18.54
N ARG A 392 -1.45 -25.88 -19.33
CA ARG A 392 -0.38 -26.75 -18.83
C ARG A 392 0.92 -26.03 -18.45
N ALA A 393 1.08 -24.75 -18.80
CA ALA A 393 2.29 -24.00 -18.49
C ALA A 393 2.54 -23.98 -16.96
N PRO A 394 3.77 -24.32 -16.50
CA PRO A 394 4.11 -24.20 -15.09
C PRO A 394 3.86 -22.77 -14.60
N ARG A 395 3.33 -22.65 -13.40
CA ARG A 395 2.92 -21.34 -12.87
C ARG A 395 4.10 -20.37 -12.74
N TRP A 396 5.28 -20.86 -12.34
CA TRP A 396 6.47 -20.02 -12.28
C TRP A 396 6.83 -19.42 -13.66
N LEU A 397 6.65 -20.19 -14.74
CA LEU A 397 6.92 -19.71 -16.09
C LEU A 397 5.85 -18.70 -16.54
N ALA A 398 4.58 -18.99 -16.26
CA ALA A 398 3.47 -18.08 -16.57
C ALA A 398 3.59 -16.74 -15.83
N GLU A 399 3.83 -16.75 -14.50
CA GLU A 399 3.99 -15.53 -13.70
C GLU A 399 5.24 -14.73 -14.11
N GLY A 400 6.35 -15.41 -14.37
CA GLY A 400 7.59 -14.75 -14.80
C GLY A 400 7.48 -14.10 -16.19
N LEU A 401 6.81 -14.76 -17.14
CA LEU A 401 6.59 -14.25 -18.50
C LEU A 401 5.54 -13.13 -18.51
N ALA A 402 4.46 -13.26 -17.73
CA ALA A 402 3.48 -12.20 -17.55
C ALA A 402 4.11 -10.94 -16.93
N ALA A 403 4.93 -11.09 -15.91
CA ALA A 403 5.67 -9.98 -15.31
C ALA A 403 6.67 -9.32 -16.28
N HIS A 404 7.31 -10.11 -17.15
CA HIS A 404 8.18 -9.59 -18.21
C HIS A 404 7.37 -8.73 -19.20
N PHE A 405 6.27 -9.27 -19.71
CA PHE A 405 5.40 -8.56 -20.65
C PHE A 405 4.76 -7.32 -20.03
N ALA A 406 4.45 -7.34 -18.73
CA ALA A 406 3.86 -6.23 -17.98
C ALA A 406 4.86 -5.12 -17.59
N TRP A 407 6.15 -5.25 -17.91
CA TRP A 407 7.23 -4.33 -17.52
C TRP A 407 7.43 -4.20 -16.00
N GLU A 408 7.16 -5.25 -15.25
CA GLU A 408 7.30 -5.26 -13.79
C GLU A 408 8.75 -5.45 -13.31
N GLY A 409 9.68 -5.64 -14.23
CA GLY A 409 11.07 -5.96 -13.94
C GLY A 409 11.76 -5.01 -12.99
N SER A 410 11.55 -3.69 -13.12
CA SER A 410 12.16 -2.69 -12.23
C SER A 410 11.71 -2.81 -10.77
N ALA A 411 10.49 -3.31 -10.54
CA ALA A 411 9.96 -3.54 -9.20
C ALA A 411 10.40 -4.89 -8.64
N LEU A 412 10.51 -5.93 -9.48
CA LEU A 412 10.83 -7.29 -9.06
C LEU A 412 12.34 -7.53 -8.87
N THR A 413 13.20 -6.87 -9.64
CA THR A 413 14.67 -6.99 -9.49
C THR A 413 15.18 -6.47 -8.14
N ARG A 414 14.45 -5.56 -7.49
CA ARG A 414 14.80 -5.02 -6.17
C ARG A 414 14.38 -5.93 -5.00
N VAL A 415 13.63 -6.98 -5.27
CA VAL A 415 13.13 -7.90 -4.23
C VAL A 415 14.22 -8.92 -3.89
N LYS A 416 14.53 -9.10 -2.60
CA LYS A 416 15.37 -10.21 -2.15
C LYS A 416 14.68 -11.53 -2.47
N VAL A 417 15.40 -12.43 -3.15
CA VAL A 417 14.94 -13.78 -3.46
C VAL A 417 15.93 -14.81 -2.96
N ASP A 418 15.44 -16.00 -2.65
CA ASP A 418 16.26 -17.17 -2.45
C ASP A 418 16.66 -17.71 -3.85
N ALA A 419 17.91 -17.45 -4.21
CA ALA A 419 18.45 -17.91 -5.51
C ALA A 419 18.59 -19.44 -5.60
N GLY A 420 18.72 -20.13 -4.45
CA GLY A 420 18.82 -21.59 -4.36
C GLY A 420 17.47 -22.30 -4.40
N LEU A 421 16.36 -21.58 -4.41
CA LEU A 421 15.03 -22.19 -4.46
C LEU A 421 14.83 -22.94 -5.79
N ALA A 422 14.72 -24.27 -5.71
CA ALA A 422 14.46 -25.15 -6.85
C ALA A 422 13.11 -24.83 -7.53
N LEU A 423 13.00 -25.09 -8.85
CA LEU A 423 11.80 -24.73 -9.61
C LEU A 423 10.56 -25.52 -9.17
N GLU A 424 10.70 -26.76 -8.78
CA GLU A 424 9.62 -27.60 -8.27
C GLU A 424 9.07 -27.05 -6.94
N GLU A 425 9.95 -26.57 -6.08
CA GLU A 425 9.56 -25.94 -4.81
C GLU A 425 8.97 -24.55 -5.03
N LEU A 426 9.49 -23.79 -6.00
CA LEU A 426 8.92 -22.52 -6.44
C LEU A 426 7.48 -22.71 -6.94
N GLU A 427 7.26 -23.71 -7.80
CA GLU A 427 5.94 -24.09 -8.33
C GLU A 427 4.97 -24.42 -7.20
N ARG A 428 5.40 -25.27 -6.27
CA ARG A 428 4.59 -25.67 -5.12
C ARG A 428 4.19 -24.46 -4.26
N ARG A 429 5.13 -23.55 -3.98
CA ARG A 429 4.88 -22.35 -3.16
C ARG A 429 4.03 -21.32 -3.87
N LEU A 430 4.15 -21.17 -5.18
CA LEU A 430 3.29 -20.27 -5.96
C LEU A 430 1.83 -20.71 -5.92
N ASN A 431 1.55 -22.01 -5.83
CA ASN A 431 0.21 -22.55 -5.71
C ASN A 431 -0.42 -22.33 -4.33
N GLN A 432 0.37 -22.04 -3.30
CA GLN A 432 -0.07 -21.82 -1.93
C GLN A 432 0.61 -20.61 -1.28
N PRO A 433 0.42 -19.39 -1.80
CA PRO A 433 1.10 -18.21 -1.27
C PRO A 433 0.58 -17.84 0.11
N ALA A 434 1.50 -17.69 1.07
CA ALA A 434 1.16 -17.44 2.48
C ALA A 434 0.94 -15.95 2.81
N SER A 435 1.58 -15.01 2.07
CA SER A 435 1.51 -13.57 2.31
C SER A 435 1.84 -12.78 1.05
N ALA A 436 1.49 -11.48 1.03
CA ALA A 436 1.86 -10.55 -0.06
C ALA A 436 3.39 -10.47 -0.26
N ALA A 437 4.16 -10.43 0.83
CA ALA A 437 5.61 -10.37 0.77
C ALA A 437 6.20 -11.67 0.20
N THR A 438 5.71 -12.82 0.66
CA THR A 438 6.10 -14.14 0.15
C THR A 438 5.76 -14.27 -1.32
N THR A 439 4.54 -13.92 -1.73
CA THR A 439 4.10 -13.95 -3.13
C THR A 439 4.99 -13.08 -4.01
N ARG A 440 5.30 -11.87 -3.57
CA ARG A 440 6.18 -10.95 -4.30
C ARG A 440 7.60 -11.51 -4.44
N ALA A 441 8.14 -12.19 -3.43
CA ALA A 441 9.44 -12.83 -3.50
C ALA A 441 9.43 -14.02 -4.48
N LEU A 442 8.35 -14.82 -4.48
CA LEU A 442 8.16 -15.92 -5.43
C LEU A 442 8.02 -15.42 -6.87
N TYR A 443 7.26 -14.35 -7.10
CA TYR A 443 7.14 -13.69 -8.42
C TYR A 443 8.49 -13.13 -8.88
N ALA A 444 9.26 -12.52 -7.98
CA ALA A 444 10.59 -12.04 -8.30
C ALA A 444 11.56 -13.19 -8.63
N ARG A 445 11.44 -14.35 -7.97
CA ARG A 445 12.22 -15.54 -8.30
C ARG A 445 11.82 -16.11 -9.67
N ALA A 446 10.52 -16.22 -9.95
CA ALA A 446 9.97 -16.62 -11.24
C ALA A 446 10.42 -15.69 -12.37
N PHE A 447 10.32 -14.38 -12.16
CA PHE A 447 10.80 -13.37 -13.10
C PHE A 447 12.30 -13.50 -13.41
N ARG A 448 13.15 -13.70 -12.40
CA ARG A 448 14.61 -13.89 -12.63
C ARG A 448 14.90 -15.15 -13.43
N GLU A 449 14.16 -16.22 -13.22
CA GLU A 449 14.32 -17.43 -14.02
C GLU A 449 13.93 -17.20 -15.47
N VAL A 450 12.82 -16.49 -15.71
CA VAL A 450 12.43 -16.10 -17.08
C VAL A 450 13.46 -15.16 -17.69
N GLN A 451 14.04 -14.21 -16.93
CA GLN A 451 15.14 -13.36 -17.44
C GLN A 451 16.36 -14.20 -17.88
N ARG A 452 16.71 -15.25 -17.12
CA ARG A 452 17.77 -16.19 -17.49
C ARG A 452 17.44 -16.91 -18.80
N LEU A 453 16.20 -17.40 -18.95
CA LEU A 453 15.74 -18.04 -20.17
C LEU A 453 15.73 -17.08 -21.37
N LEU A 454 15.33 -15.83 -21.16
CA LEU A 454 15.39 -14.79 -22.20
C LEU A 454 16.82 -14.52 -22.71
N GLN A 455 17.82 -14.62 -21.82
CA GLN A 455 19.22 -14.48 -22.20
C GLN A 455 19.75 -15.71 -22.99
N THR A 456 19.27 -16.91 -22.67
CA THR A 456 19.79 -18.17 -23.29
C THR A 456 19.00 -18.61 -24.52
N GLU A 457 17.69 -18.38 -24.54
CA GLU A 457 16.77 -18.90 -25.57
C GLU A 457 16.13 -17.79 -26.41
N GLY A 458 16.30 -16.51 -25.98
CA GLY A 458 15.57 -15.38 -26.55
C GLY A 458 14.09 -15.40 -26.20
N GLU A 459 13.40 -14.29 -26.46
CA GLU A 459 11.97 -14.17 -26.15
C GLU A 459 11.12 -15.20 -26.90
N SER A 460 11.42 -15.43 -28.17
CA SER A 460 10.74 -16.47 -28.98
C SER A 460 10.88 -17.87 -28.41
N GLY A 461 12.05 -18.20 -27.85
CA GLY A 461 12.29 -19.49 -27.18
C GLY A 461 11.43 -19.67 -25.94
N VAL A 462 11.32 -18.61 -25.11
CA VAL A 462 10.51 -18.64 -23.89
C VAL A 462 9.02 -18.79 -24.21
N TRP A 463 8.49 -18.08 -25.22
CA TRP A 463 7.10 -18.26 -25.68
C TRP A 463 6.83 -19.68 -26.20
N LYS A 464 7.75 -20.26 -26.99
CA LYS A 464 7.64 -21.66 -27.43
C LYS A 464 7.67 -22.64 -26.27
N ARG A 465 8.49 -22.39 -25.27
CA ARG A 465 8.54 -23.19 -24.05
C ARG A 465 7.20 -23.16 -23.31
N ALA A 466 6.63 -21.97 -23.11
CA ALA A 466 5.33 -21.81 -22.47
C ALA A 466 4.20 -22.52 -23.25
N ALA A 467 4.23 -22.49 -24.57
CA ALA A 467 3.22 -23.14 -25.41
C ALA A 467 3.35 -24.68 -25.46
N LYS A 468 4.56 -25.23 -25.24
CA LYS A 468 4.83 -26.70 -25.31
C LYS A 468 4.65 -27.39 -23.95
N SER A 469 4.62 -26.62 -22.85
CA SER A 469 4.40 -27.14 -21.50
C SER A 469 2.99 -27.66 -21.35
#